data_bc6b310497afddc4a53c60394f532464
#
_entry.id   bc6b310497afddc4a53c60394f532464
#
_cell.length_a   1.000
_cell.length_b   1.000
_cell.length_c   1.000
_cell.angle_alpha   90.00
_cell.angle_beta   90.00
_cell.angle_gamma   90.00
#
_symmetry.space_group_name_H-M   'P 1'
#
loop_
_entity.id
_entity.type
_entity.pdbx_description
1 polymer ?
#
loop_
_entity_poly.entity_id
_entity_poly.type
_entity_poly.pdbx_seq_one_letter_code
_entity_poly.pdbx_strand_id
1 'polypeptide(L)'
;MSTNAFPALPLAEWQDTRDTLTKYAKLLSEVRFALTPKQKHYWHLNLQINVSGLTTMLIPAPQNASVAAFEMQMNLQQHALKVSTTDGTGMTLPLHGQLPHMLYLQTKKFLAERGIRLKLDANDFPETEMPYDKAAVERYWQALSNVAVVFGAFKAGLRGESGPVSFWTHHFDLDLLWFSGRLVPGVDPKNAEHADEQMGFGFTTGDEVIAEPYFYATAYPLPKKLPSAKMPEGADWQSEPWQGAVLKYEKLLTHPQPEKLLLGFLRGVQKAAARLMR
;
A
#
# COMPACT_ATOMS: atom_id res chain seq x y z
N MET A 1 -1.45 -13.41 -27.54
CA MET A 1 -0.63 -12.20 -27.33
C MET A 1 -0.28 -12.18 -25.86
N SER A 2 1.00 -12.24 -25.51
CA SER A 2 1.43 -12.06 -24.11
C SER A 2 1.12 -10.62 -23.73
N THR A 3 0.08 -10.38 -22.95
CA THR A 3 -0.15 -9.07 -22.32
C THR A 3 1.06 -8.83 -21.42
N ASN A 4 1.78 -7.72 -21.67
CA ASN A 4 2.90 -7.35 -20.81
C ASN A 4 2.39 -7.24 -19.36
N ALA A 5 2.90 -8.08 -18.47
CA ALA A 5 2.48 -8.12 -17.07
C ALA A 5 2.69 -6.77 -16.36
N PHE A 6 3.65 -5.98 -16.84
CA PHE A 6 3.99 -4.66 -16.32
C PHE A 6 3.77 -3.59 -17.39
N PRO A 7 2.58 -2.94 -17.45
CA PRO A 7 2.32 -1.86 -18.38
C PRO A 7 3.11 -0.61 -18.00
N ALA A 8 3.40 0.25 -18.97
CA ALA A 8 3.99 1.56 -18.71
C ALA A 8 3.05 2.43 -17.83
N LEU A 9 3.63 3.10 -16.85
CA LEU A 9 2.92 3.95 -15.86
C LEU A 9 3.61 5.32 -15.71
N PRO A 10 3.78 6.10 -16.79
CA PRO A 10 4.41 7.42 -16.67
C PRO A 10 3.53 8.32 -15.82
N LEU A 11 4.01 8.74 -14.64
CA LEU A 11 3.22 9.46 -13.64
C LEU A 11 2.55 10.71 -14.22
N ALA A 12 3.26 11.47 -15.05
CA ALA A 12 2.75 12.69 -15.64
C ALA A 12 1.47 12.50 -16.48
N GLU A 13 1.21 11.29 -16.99
CA GLU A 13 0.02 11.01 -17.80
C GLU A 13 -1.24 10.70 -16.98
N TRP A 14 -1.11 10.38 -15.69
CA TRP A 14 -2.24 9.97 -14.89
C TRP A 14 -2.20 10.47 -13.43
N GLN A 15 -1.31 11.41 -13.13
CA GLN A 15 -1.14 11.95 -11.76
C GLN A 15 -2.47 12.42 -11.16
N ASP A 16 -3.29 13.15 -11.91
CA ASP A 16 -4.57 13.64 -11.43
C ASP A 16 -5.53 12.48 -11.05
N THR A 17 -5.53 11.40 -11.84
CA THR A 17 -6.29 10.19 -11.52
C THR A 17 -5.71 9.46 -10.31
N ARG A 18 -4.38 9.37 -10.17
CA ARG A 18 -3.72 8.82 -8.98
C ARG A 18 -4.13 9.61 -7.73
N ASP A 19 -4.13 10.93 -7.81
CA ASP A 19 -4.49 11.79 -6.68
C ASP A 19 -5.96 11.62 -6.30
N THR A 20 -6.83 11.40 -7.28
CA THR A 20 -8.23 11.00 -7.05
C THR A 20 -8.33 9.66 -6.31
N LEU A 21 -7.61 8.64 -6.79
CA LEU A 21 -7.58 7.33 -6.13
C LEU A 21 -7.03 7.42 -4.71
N THR A 22 -6.05 8.27 -4.47
CA THR A 22 -5.48 8.52 -3.13
C THR A 22 -6.56 9.04 -2.19
N LYS A 23 -7.39 10.01 -2.62
CA LYS A 23 -8.50 10.55 -1.81
C LYS A 23 -9.59 9.50 -1.54
N TYR A 24 -9.89 8.65 -2.53
CA TYR A 24 -10.84 7.57 -2.34
C TYR A 24 -10.30 6.49 -1.38
N ALA A 25 -9.04 6.08 -1.54
CA ALA A 25 -8.40 5.11 -0.66
C ALA A 25 -8.26 5.65 0.78
N LYS A 26 -8.03 6.98 0.96
CA LYS A 26 -8.00 7.62 2.27
C LYS A 26 -9.28 7.33 3.06
N LEU A 27 -10.46 7.36 2.44
CA LEU A 27 -11.72 7.05 3.13
C LEU A 27 -11.68 5.64 3.77
N LEU A 28 -11.18 4.64 3.04
CA LEU A 28 -11.09 3.26 3.55
C LEU A 28 -10.13 3.19 4.74
N SER A 29 -8.96 3.83 4.61
CA SER A 29 -7.93 3.85 5.66
C SER A 29 -8.42 4.57 6.92
N GLU A 30 -9.09 5.72 6.80
CA GLU A 30 -9.63 6.47 7.94
C GLU A 30 -10.75 5.69 8.67
N VAL A 31 -11.63 5.01 7.92
CA VAL A 31 -12.64 4.14 8.52
C VAL A 31 -11.98 2.99 9.28
N ARG A 32 -10.97 2.37 8.71
CA ARG A 32 -10.20 1.31 9.33
C ARG A 32 -9.47 1.79 10.59
N PHE A 33 -8.80 2.93 10.51
CA PHE A 33 -8.12 3.56 11.64
C PHE A 33 -9.06 3.85 12.81
N ALA A 34 -10.25 4.38 12.52
CA ALA A 34 -11.22 4.76 13.54
C ALA A 34 -11.89 3.56 14.26
N LEU A 35 -12.00 2.40 13.59
CA LEU A 35 -12.83 1.29 14.06
C LEU A 35 -12.04 -0.01 14.32
N THR A 36 -10.76 -0.07 13.95
CA THR A 36 -9.92 -1.25 14.19
C THR A 36 -9.06 -1.04 15.43
N PRO A 37 -8.84 -2.07 16.26
CA PRO A 37 -7.91 -1.98 17.38
C PRO A 37 -6.51 -1.59 16.92
N LYS A 38 -5.82 -0.77 17.72
CA LYS A 38 -4.45 -0.33 17.43
C LYS A 38 -3.50 -1.53 17.30
N GLN A 39 -2.67 -1.51 16.28
CA GLN A 39 -1.65 -2.53 16.01
C GLN A 39 -0.28 -1.87 15.92
N LYS A 40 0.77 -2.65 16.21
CA LYS A 40 2.17 -2.27 15.99
C LYS A 40 2.39 -1.90 14.52
N HIS A 41 3.33 -1.03 14.25
CA HIS A 41 3.63 -0.50 12.90
C HIS A 41 2.41 0.09 12.19
N TYR A 42 1.40 0.55 12.95
CA TYR A 42 0.17 1.16 12.42
C TYR A 42 -0.60 0.28 11.41
N TRP A 43 -0.43 -1.05 11.45
CA TRP A 43 -1.11 -1.97 10.51
C TRP A 43 -2.62 -1.93 10.57
N HIS A 44 -3.19 -1.31 11.60
CA HIS A 44 -4.64 -1.08 11.73
C HIS A 44 -5.19 0.00 10.80
N LEU A 45 -4.34 0.75 10.09
CA LEU A 45 -4.79 1.77 9.14
C LEU A 45 -4.45 1.45 7.67
N ASN A 46 -3.56 0.48 7.44
CA ASN A 46 -3.23 0.10 6.06
C ASN A 46 -4.36 -0.68 5.38
N LEU A 47 -4.35 -0.69 4.06
CA LEU A 47 -5.24 -1.52 3.26
C LEU A 47 -4.52 -2.81 2.84
N GLN A 48 -5.28 -3.81 2.46
CA GLN A 48 -4.78 -5.04 1.87
C GLN A 48 -5.12 -5.07 0.37
N ILE A 49 -4.42 -5.90 -0.39
CA ILE A 49 -4.70 -6.11 -1.80
C ILE A 49 -5.42 -7.46 -1.95
N ASN A 50 -6.53 -7.46 -2.67
CA ASN A 50 -7.24 -8.67 -3.06
C ASN A 50 -7.32 -8.79 -4.59
N VAL A 51 -8.08 -9.73 -5.12
CA VAL A 51 -8.15 -10.01 -6.57
C VAL A 51 -8.76 -8.90 -7.43
N SER A 52 -9.33 -7.86 -6.83
CA SER A 52 -10.01 -6.78 -7.57
C SER A 52 -9.65 -5.37 -7.16
N GLY A 53 -8.80 -5.19 -6.15
CA GLY A 53 -8.39 -3.85 -5.70
C GLY A 53 -7.90 -3.81 -4.26
N LEU A 54 -8.19 -2.70 -3.58
CA LEU A 54 -7.81 -2.45 -2.20
C LEU A 54 -8.97 -2.73 -1.24
N THR A 55 -8.68 -3.35 -0.10
CA THR A 55 -9.69 -3.72 0.89
C THR A 55 -9.25 -3.36 2.31
N THR A 56 -10.22 -3.02 3.15
CA THR A 56 -10.02 -2.90 4.59
C THR A 56 -9.87 -4.25 5.28
N MET A 57 -10.23 -5.35 4.62
CA MET A 57 -10.55 -6.60 5.28
C MET A 57 -11.68 -6.41 6.32
N LEU A 58 -11.96 -7.41 7.13
CA LEU A 58 -13.01 -7.31 8.14
C LEU A 58 -12.71 -6.23 9.19
N ILE A 59 -13.63 -5.30 9.35
CA ILE A 59 -13.67 -4.33 10.44
C ILE A 59 -14.75 -4.77 11.42
N PRO A 60 -14.42 -5.02 12.71
CA PRO A 60 -15.43 -5.40 13.69
C PRO A 60 -16.42 -4.27 13.93
N ALA A 61 -17.69 -4.58 13.97
CA ALA A 61 -18.72 -3.61 14.32
C ALA A 61 -18.85 -3.48 15.86
N PRO A 62 -19.32 -2.33 16.39
CA PRO A 62 -19.62 -2.18 17.81
C PRO A 62 -20.65 -3.21 18.29
N GLN A 63 -20.62 -3.57 19.59
CA GLN A 63 -21.51 -4.60 20.15
C GLN A 63 -23.01 -4.35 19.96
N ASN A 64 -23.41 -3.08 19.84
CA ASN A 64 -24.81 -2.68 19.62
C ASN A 64 -25.18 -2.50 18.13
N ALA A 65 -24.29 -2.84 17.22
CA ALA A 65 -24.60 -2.83 15.79
C ALA A 65 -25.46 -4.04 15.40
N SER A 66 -26.21 -3.91 14.31
CA SER A 66 -27.04 -4.99 13.77
C SER A 66 -26.25 -6.06 13.01
N VAL A 67 -24.96 -5.85 12.79
CA VAL A 67 -24.01 -6.74 12.09
C VAL A 67 -22.78 -6.98 12.93
N ALA A 68 -22.11 -8.14 12.77
CA ALA A 68 -20.89 -8.46 13.51
C ALA A 68 -19.66 -7.73 12.97
N ALA A 69 -19.58 -7.56 11.65
CA ALA A 69 -18.47 -6.89 10.98
C ALA A 69 -18.89 -6.40 9.59
N PHE A 70 -18.05 -5.60 8.98
CA PHE A 70 -18.16 -5.16 7.60
C PHE A 70 -16.79 -5.06 6.94
N GLU A 71 -16.79 -4.94 5.62
CA GLU A 71 -15.61 -4.72 4.79
C GLU A 71 -15.89 -3.60 3.81
N MET A 72 -14.88 -2.76 3.55
CA MET A 72 -14.90 -1.79 2.46
C MET A 72 -13.87 -2.17 1.42
N GLN A 73 -14.23 -2.07 0.15
CA GLN A 73 -13.38 -2.41 -0.97
C GLN A 73 -13.41 -1.31 -2.04
N MET A 74 -12.24 -0.83 -2.44
CA MET A 74 -12.08 -0.06 -3.66
C MET A 74 -11.77 -1.03 -4.81
N ASN A 75 -12.82 -1.43 -5.53
CA ASN A 75 -12.73 -2.37 -6.65
C ASN A 75 -12.27 -1.61 -7.90
N LEU A 76 -10.99 -1.77 -8.26
CA LEU A 76 -10.35 -1.06 -9.37
C LEU A 76 -10.71 -1.65 -10.75
N GLN A 77 -11.18 -2.91 -10.79
CA GLN A 77 -11.64 -3.56 -12.03
C GLN A 77 -13.06 -3.12 -12.41
N GLN A 78 -13.92 -2.87 -11.41
CA GLN A 78 -15.31 -2.48 -11.62
C GLN A 78 -15.52 -0.97 -11.40
N HIS A 79 -14.47 -0.24 -11.08
CA HIS A 79 -14.54 1.18 -10.74
C HIS A 79 -15.64 1.46 -9.72
N ALA A 80 -15.56 0.81 -8.56
CA ALA A 80 -16.61 0.89 -7.55
C ALA A 80 -16.01 0.85 -6.12
N LEU A 81 -16.59 1.66 -5.24
CA LEU A 81 -16.48 1.49 -3.80
C LEU A 81 -17.60 0.55 -3.34
N LYS A 82 -17.24 -0.55 -2.71
CA LYS A 82 -18.19 -1.51 -2.14
C LYS A 82 -18.08 -1.53 -0.63
N VAL A 83 -19.22 -1.59 0.05
CA VAL A 83 -19.30 -1.89 1.48
C VAL A 83 -20.14 -3.15 1.63
N SER A 84 -19.61 -4.17 2.28
CA SER A 84 -20.29 -5.45 2.50
C SER A 84 -20.35 -5.76 3.98
N THR A 85 -21.43 -6.33 4.45
CA THR A 85 -21.65 -6.66 5.87
C THR A 85 -21.88 -8.15 6.06
N THR A 86 -21.64 -8.63 7.29
CA THR A 86 -21.74 -10.08 7.61
C THR A 86 -23.14 -10.66 7.53
N ASP A 87 -24.19 -9.85 7.44
CA ASP A 87 -25.57 -10.28 7.19
C ASP A 87 -25.90 -10.44 5.69
N GLY A 88 -24.91 -10.25 4.81
CA GLY A 88 -25.06 -10.35 3.36
C GLY A 88 -25.59 -9.09 2.69
N THR A 89 -25.86 -8.02 3.42
CA THR A 89 -26.25 -6.73 2.81
C THR A 89 -25.01 -5.96 2.35
N GLY A 90 -25.21 -4.99 1.47
CA GLY A 90 -24.09 -4.18 0.96
C GLY A 90 -24.53 -2.93 0.23
N MET A 91 -23.55 -2.10 -0.08
CA MET A 91 -23.70 -0.89 -0.89
C MET A 91 -22.60 -0.87 -1.95
N THR A 92 -22.93 -0.40 -3.15
CA THR A 92 -21.97 -0.21 -4.23
C THR A 92 -22.12 1.20 -4.79
N LEU A 93 -21.03 1.96 -4.81
CA LEU A 93 -20.96 3.32 -5.34
C LEU A 93 -19.99 3.32 -6.52
N PRO A 94 -20.37 3.82 -7.70
CA PRO A 94 -19.46 3.91 -8.83
C PRO A 94 -18.34 4.92 -8.54
N LEU A 95 -17.14 4.67 -9.06
CA LEU A 95 -16.00 5.60 -9.04
C LEU A 95 -15.80 6.19 -10.44
N HIS A 96 -15.93 7.49 -10.56
CA HIS A 96 -15.89 8.19 -11.85
C HIS A 96 -15.42 9.65 -11.76
N GLY A 97 -14.78 10.03 -10.64
CA GLY A 97 -14.33 11.41 -10.39
C GLY A 97 -15.27 12.23 -9.51
N GLN A 98 -16.30 11.61 -8.93
CA GLN A 98 -17.21 12.32 -8.00
C GLN A 98 -16.48 12.75 -6.73
N LEU A 99 -17.10 13.68 -6.02
CA LEU A 99 -16.59 14.27 -4.79
C LEU A 99 -16.27 13.20 -3.74
N PRO A 100 -15.05 13.12 -3.21
CA PRO A 100 -14.73 12.22 -2.09
C PRO A 100 -15.65 12.40 -0.88
N HIS A 101 -16.09 13.64 -0.62
CA HIS A 101 -17.06 13.94 0.43
C HIS A 101 -18.38 13.19 0.25
N MET A 102 -18.89 13.05 -0.98
CA MET A 102 -20.11 12.28 -1.24
C MET A 102 -19.96 10.80 -0.94
N LEU A 103 -18.81 10.20 -1.26
CA LEU A 103 -18.50 8.81 -0.89
C LEU A 103 -18.49 8.64 0.63
N TYR A 104 -17.90 9.60 1.35
CA TYR A 104 -17.91 9.62 2.82
C TYR A 104 -19.33 9.70 3.37
N LEU A 105 -20.16 10.63 2.91
CA LEU A 105 -21.53 10.80 3.41
C LEU A 105 -22.39 9.55 3.17
N GLN A 106 -22.31 8.94 1.98
CA GLN A 106 -23.06 7.75 1.65
C GLN A 106 -22.60 6.55 2.47
N THR A 107 -21.28 6.39 2.67
CA THR A 107 -20.70 5.35 3.54
C THR A 107 -21.13 5.55 4.99
N LYS A 108 -21.06 6.77 5.51
CA LYS A 108 -21.48 7.13 6.86
C LYS A 108 -22.96 6.82 7.10
N LYS A 109 -23.84 7.18 6.15
CA LYS A 109 -25.25 6.86 6.20
C LYS A 109 -25.51 5.37 6.24
N PHE A 110 -24.93 4.61 5.30
CA PHE A 110 -25.07 3.14 5.22
C PHE A 110 -24.65 2.46 6.51
N LEU A 111 -23.53 2.85 7.11
CA LEU A 111 -23.03 2.27 8.35
C LEU A 111 -23.87 2.71 9.56
N ALA A 112 -24.35 3.97 9.59
CA ALA A 112 -25.21 4.46 10.67
C ALA A 112 -26.55 3.71 10.76
N GLU A 113 -27.15 3.34 9.64
CA GLU A 113 -28.37 2.50 9.56
C GLU A 113 -28.16 1.13 10.22
N ARG A 114 -26.91 0.69 10.39
CA ARG A 114 -26.50 -0.58 11.05
C ARG A 114 -25.95 -0.38 12.47
N GLY A 115 -26.13 0.82 13.03
CA GLY A 115 -25.65 1.15 14.37
C GLY A 115 -24.16 1.48 14.46
N ILE A 116 -23.47 1.61 13.32
CA ILE A 116 -22.03 1.91 13.25
C ILE A 116 -21.85 3.41 13.00
N ARG A 117 -21.36 4.15 14.01
CA ARG A 117 -21.17 5.58 13.93
C ARG A 117 -19.75 5.94 13.54
N LEU A 118 -19.56 6.49 12.35
CA LEU A 118 -18.27 7.06 11.93
C LEU A 118 -18.10 8.48 12.49
N LYS A 119 -16.98 8.69 13.19
CA LYS A 119 -16.55 10.00 13.71
C LYS A 119 -15.28 10.43 12.97
N LEU A 120 -15.40 10.72 11.67
CA LEU A 120 -14.32 11.27 10.85
C LEU A 120 -14.59 12.75 10.61
N ASP A 121 -13.51 13.53 10.43
CA ASP A 121 -13.63 14.93 10.02
C ASP A 121 -14.06 14.99 8.54
N ALA A 122 -15.18 15.62 8.28
CA ALA A 122 -15.70 15.78 6.92
C ALA A 122 -14.75 16.60 6.02
N ASN A 123 -14.00 17.55 6.63
CA ASN A 123 -13.03 18.39 5.91
C ASN A 123 -11.85 17.60 5.34
N ASP A 124 -11.63 16.36 5.80
CA ASP A 124 -10.62 15.46 5.23
C ASP A 124 -10.97 14.95 3.82
N PHE A 125 -12.22 15.15 3.39
CA PHE A 125 -12.73 14.68 2.11
C PHE A 125 -13.14 15.86 1.22
N PRO A 126 -12.41 16.13 0.12
CA PRO A 126 -12.71 17.27 -0.76
C PRO A 126 -14.12 17.27 -1.32
N GLU A 127 -14.72 18.47 -1.40
CA GLU A 127 -16.03 18.73 -1.99
C GLU A 127 -15.92 19.21 -3.46
N THR A 128 -14.92 18.69 -4.18
CA THR A 128 -14.67 18.99 -5.58
C THR A 128 -14.63 17.72 -6.40
N GLU A 129 -15.17 17.76 -7.61
CA GLU A 129 -14.97 16.71 -8.60
C GLU A 129 -13.49 16.60 -8.96
N MET A 130 -13.04 15.38 -9.23
CA MET A 130 -11.65 15.10 -9.51
C MET A 130 -11.51 14.29 -10.81
N PRO A 131 -10.44 14.50 -11.59
CA PRO A 131 -10.20 13.71 -12.79
C PRO A 131 -10.13 12.21 -12.51
N TYR A 132 -10.73 11.40 -13.39
CA TYR A 132 -10.74 9.95 -13.25
C TYR A 132 -10.69 9.27 -14.63
N ASP A 133 -9.52 8.82 -15.04
CA ASP A 133 -9.30 8.04 -16.26
C ASP A 133 -9.35 6.55 -15.95
N LYS A 134 -10.42 5.88 -16.40
CA LYS A 134 -10.61 4.44 -16.20
C LYS A 134 -9.48 3.61 -16.79
N ALA A 135 -9.00 3.95 -17.98
CA ALA A 135 -7.92 3.20 -18.63
C ALA A 135 -6.60 3.32 -17.85
N ALA A 136 -6.33 4.48 -17.25
CA ALA A 136 -5.19 4.66 -16.34
C ALA A 136 -5.34 3.81 -15.07
N VAL A 137 -6.54 3.77 -14.48
CA VAL A 137 -6.83 2.92 -13.31
C VAL A 137 -6.64 1.43 -13.63
N GLU A 138 -7.09 0.97 -14.79
CA GLU A 138 -6.93 -0.41 -15.24
C GLU A 138 -5.44 -0.76 -15.45
N ARG A 139 -4.66 0.13 -16.07
CA ARG A 139 -3.20 -0.04 -16.22
C ARG A 139 -2.51 -0.10 -14.86
N TYR A 140 -2.86 0.82 -13.96
CA TYR A 140 -2.32 0.83 -12.61
C TYR A 140 -2.67 -0.46 -11.85
N TRP A 141 -3.91 -0.90 -11.91
CA TRP A 141 -4.33 -2.15 -11.28
C TRP A 141 -3.57 -3.37 -11.83
N GLN A 142 -3.38 -3.44 -13.13
CA GLN A 142 -2.58 -4.50 -13.75
C GLN A 142 -1.15 -4.50 -13.20
N ALA A 143 -0.50 -3.35 -13.09
CA ALA A 143 0.84 -3.25 -12.51
C ALA A 143 0.85 -3.64 -11.04
N LEU A 144 -0.03 -3.01 -10.22
CA LEU A 144 -0.08 -3.23 -8.78
C LEU A 144 -0.36 -4.69 -8.42
N SER A 145 -1.29 -5.35 -9.12
CA SER A 145 -1.63 -6.76 -8.87
C SER A 145 -0.46 -7.69 -9.16
N ASN A 146 0.29 -7.47 -10.26
CA ASN A 146 1.49 -8.26 -10.58
C ASN A 146 2.63 -7.98 -9.60
N VAL A 147 2.84 -6.73 -9.20
CA VAL A 147 3.80 -6.38 -8.15
C VAL A 147 3.45 -7.09 -6.85
N ALA A 148 2.19 -7.07 -6.43
CA ALA A 148 1.73 -7.73 -5.21
C ALA A 148 1.99 -9.25 -5.23
N VAL A 149 1.84 -9.91 -6.38
CA VAL A 149 2.20 -11.34 -6.55
C VAL A 149 3.69 -11.57 -6.32
N VAL A 150 4.56 -10.72 -6.86
CA VAL A 150 6.02 -10.83 -6.65
C VAL A 150 6.38 -10.56 -5.18
N PHE A 151 5.75 -9.57 -4.54
CA PHE A 151 5.94 -9.31 -3.10
C PHE A 151 5.45 -10.47 -2.24
N GLY A 152 4.35 -11.13 -2.62
CA GLY A 152 3.89 -12.36 -1.98
C GLY A 152 4.91 -13.50 -2.08
N ALA A 153 5.50 -13.71 -3.26
CA ALA A 153 6.57 -14.70 -3.47
C ALA A 153 7.86 -14.34 -2.73
N PHE A 154 8.19 -13.05 -2.61
CA PHE A 154 9.30 -12.58 -1.79
C PHE A 154 9.06 -12.86 -0.31
N LYS A 155 7.88 -12.45 0.21
CA LYS A 155 7.47 -12.70 1.59
C LYS A 155 7.54 -14.19 1.97
N ALA A 156 7.01 -15.06 1.12
CA ALA A 156 7.03 -16.51 1.36
C ALA A 156 8.44 -17.09 1.49
N GLY A 157 9.47 -16.43 0.93
CA GLY A 157 10.87 -16.84 1.02
C GLY A 157 11.63 -16.22 2.20
N LEU A 158 11.03 -15.28 2.94
CA LEU A 158 11.68 -14.63 4.08
C LEU A 158 11.80 -15.59 5.28
N ARG A 159 12.89 -15.46 6.02
CA ARG A 159 13.04 -16.06 7.35
C ARG A 159 12.85 -14.97 8.41
N GLY A 160 12.23 -15.32 9.51
CA GLY A 160 11.88 -14.37 10.58
C GLY A 160 10.50 -13.75 10.40
N GLU A 161 10.18 -12.80 11.24
CA GLU A 161 8.90 -12.10 11.23
C GLU A 161 8.82 -11.13 10.05
N SER A 162 7.65 -11.03 9.45
CA SER A 162 7.36 -10.02 8.44
C SER A 162 5.90 -9.57 8.53
N GLY A 163 5.66 -8.31 8.21
CA GLY A 163 4.32 -7.74 8.11
C GLY A 163 3.49 -8.33 6.96
N PRO A 164 2.24 -7.94 6.83
CA PRO A 164 1.47 -8.19 5.62
C PRO A 164 2.06 -7.40 4.45
N VAL A 165 1.79 -7.84 3.22
CA VAL A 165 1.94 -6.99 2.04
C VAL A 165 0.78 -6.00 2.08
N SER A 166 1.08 -4.74 2.33
CA SER A 166 0.12 -3.70 2.68
C SER A 166 0.13 -2.55 1.69
N PHE A 167 -0.96 -1.79 1.65
CA PHE A 167 -1.06 -0.56 0.89
C PHE A 167 -1.28 0.63 1.83
N TRP A 168 -0.41 1.65 1.70
CA TRP A 168 -0.45 2.87 2.51
C TRP A 168 -1.01 4.03 1.71
N THR A 169 -2.13 4.55 2.13
CA THR A 169 -2.86 5.57 1.37
C THR A 169 -2.21 6.94 1.37
N HIS A 170 -1.42 7.27 2.41
CA HIS A 170 -0.75 8.57 2.54
C HIS A 170 0.46 8.74 1.62
N HIS A 171 1.15 7.62 1.27
CA HIS A 171 2.21 7.60 0.26
C HIS A 171 1.77 6.99 -1.06
N PHE A 172 0.56 6.43 -1.10
CA PHE A 172 -0.01 5.69 -2.24
C PHE A 172 0.94 4.61 -2.72
N ASP A 173 1.48 3.84 -1.80
CA ASP A 173 2.49 2.81 -2.03
C ASP A 173 2.13 1.45 -1.43
N LEU A 174 2.66 0.40 -2.05
CA LEU A 174 2.66 -0.95 -1.50
C LEU A 174 3.90 -1.13 -0.65
N ASP A 175 3.77 -1.74 0.53
CA ASP A 175 4.87 -1.97 1.47
C ASP A 175 4.85 -3.36 2.11
N LEU A 176 6.02 -3.82 2.48
CA LEU A 176 6.28 -5.02 3.27
C LEU A 176 7.42 -4.75 4.25
N LEU A 177 7.16 -4.89 5.55
CA LEU A 177 8.20 -4.88 6.58
C LEU A 177 8.73 -6.29 6.86
N TRP A 178 10.04 -6.41 7.00
CA TRP A 178 10.74 -7.58 7.54
C TRP A 178 11.52 -7.17 8.78
N PHE A 179 11.55 -8.04 9.80
CA PHE A 179 12.19 -7.81 11.09
C PHE A 179 13.34 -8.77 11.30
N SER A 180 14.45 -8.26 11.85
CA SER A 180 15.61 -9.08 12.21
C SER A 180 15.39 -9.91 13.48
N GLY A 181 14.34 -9.61 14.25
CA GLY A 181 14.04 -10.20 15.57
C GLY A 181 14.76 -9.50 16.72
N ARG A 182 15.44 -8.38 16.48
CA ARG A 182 16.12 -7.58 17.50
C ARG A 182 15.43 -6.24 17.74
N LEU A 183 15.49 -5.78 18.98
CA LEU A 183 15.13 -4.41 19.33
C LEU A 183 16.28 -3.45 19.02
N VAL A 184 15.93 -2.22 18.67
CA VAL A 184 16.90 -1.14 18.43
C VAL A 184 17.41 -0.62 19.77
N PRO A 185 18.72 -0.66 20.05
CA PRO A 185 19.28 -0.17 21.32
C PRO A 185 18.93 1.31 21.57
N GLY A 186 18.45 1.61 22.77
CA GLY A 186 18.11 2.97 23.19
C GLY A 186 16.74 3.47 22.73
N VAL A 187 15.96 2.69 21.99
CA VAL A 187 14.58 3.00 21.64
C VAL A 187 13.63 2.29 22.62
N ASP A 188 12.57 2.99 23.05
CA ASP A 188 11.54 2.39 23.89
C ASP A 188 10.92 1.17 23.18
N PRO A 189 10.94 -0.04 23.81
CA PRO A 189 10.32 -1.23 23.23
C PRO A 189 8.82 -1.11 22.92
N LYS A 190 8.16 -0.10 23.49
CA LYS A 190 6.75 0.22 23.18
C LYS A 190 6.57 1.18 22.00
N ASN A 191 7.66 1.69 21.45
CA ASN A 191 7.56 2.53 20.24
C ASN A 191 7.00 1.67 19.10
N ALA A 192 5.82 2.05 18.60
CA ALA A 192 5.08 1.25 17.63
C ALA A 192 5.75 1.19 16.24
N GLU A 193 6.70 2.08 15.97
CA GLU A 193 7.31 2.26 14.64
C GLU A 193 8.80 1.88 14.63
N HIS A 194 9.54 2.29 15.66
CA HIS A 194 11.01 2.25 15.66
C HIS A 194 11.62 1.32 16.70
N ALA A 195 10.82 0.56 17.47
CA ALA A 195 11.37 -0.36 18.46
C ALA A 195 12.12 -1.54 17.84
N ASP A 196 11.70 -2.00 16.66
CA ASP A 196 12.28 -3.17 16.00
C ASP A 196 13.32 -2.77 14.95
N GLU A 197 14.41 -3.53 14.89
CA GLU A 197 15.34 -3.47 13.78
C GLU A 197 14.68 -4.12 12.56
N GLN A 198 14.51 -3.34 11.47
CA GLN A 198 13.61 -3.68 10.37
C GLN A 198 14.12 -3.24 9.00
N MET A 199 13.53 -3.80 7.97
CA MET A 199 13.64 -3.35 6.58
C MET A 199 12.26 -3.11 6.01
N GLY A 200 12.09 -1.99 5.31
CA GLY A 200 10.92 -1.71 4.47
C GLY A 200 11.23 -2.01 3.01
N PHE A 201 10.28 -2.63 2.32
CA PHE A 201 10.31 -2.88 0.87
C PHE A 201 9.02 -2.35 0.28
N GLY A 202 9.10 -1.53 -0.76
CA GLY A 202 7.88 -0.97 -1.31
C GLY A 202 7.91 -0.72 -2.81
N PHE A 203 6.72 -0.37 -3.32
CA PHE A 203 6.47 0.07 -4.68
C PHE A 203 5.60 1.32 -4.63
N THR A 204 6.11 2.40 -5.21
CA THR A 204 5.37 3.66 -5.37
C THR A 204 5.26 4.03 -6.86
N THR A 205 4.28 4.84 -7.17
CA THR A 205 4.06 5.37 -8.53
C THR A 205 4.87 6.62 -8.83
N GLY A 206 5.74 7.02 -7.89
CA GLY A 206 6.55 8.23 -7.96
C GLY A 206 6.16 9.27 -6.91
N ASP A 207 7.11 10.10 -6.56
CA ASP A 207 6.99 11.19 -5.59
C ASP A 207 7.76 12.44 -6.04
N GLU A 208 7.95 13.40 -5.14
CA GLU A 208 8.68 14.66 -5.41
C GLU A 208 10.19 14.44 -5.64
N VAL A 209 10.74 13.33 -5.16
CA VAL A 209 12.18 13.00 -5.28
C VAL A 209 12.44 12.22 -6.56
N ILE A 210 11.60 11.23 -6.84
CA ILE A 210 11.67 10.38 -8.04
C ILE A 210 10.30 10.42 -8.72
N ALA A 211 10.16 11.29 -9.73
CA ALA A 211 8.90 11.56 -10.42
C ALA A 211 8.50 10.45 -11.41
N GLU A 212 8.83 9.20 -11.11
CA GLU A 212 8.50 8.01 -11.91
C GLU A 212 8.27 6.81 -10.98
N PRO A 213 7.55 5.77 -11.40
CA PRO A 213 7.35 4.59 -10.56
C PRO A 213 8.65 3.88 -10.24
N TYR A 214 8.80 3.45 -8.99
CA TYR A 214 10.00 2.73 -8.53
C TYR A 214 9.73 1.78 -7.36
N PHE A 215 10.63 0.84 -7.17
CA PHE A 215 10.72 -0.01 -5.99
C PHE A 215 11.81 0.53 -5.08
N TYR A 216 11.58 0.43 -3.78
CA TYR A 216 12.56 0.82 -2.78
C TYR A 216 12.80 -0.27 -1.74
N ALA A 217 13.98 -0.23 -1.13
CA ALA A 217 14.28 -1.01 0.06
C ALA A 217 15.10 -0.17 1.03
N THR A 218 14.59 -0.01 2.24
CA THR A 218 15.20 0.75 3.34
C THR A 218 15.57 -0.17 4.50
N ALA A 219 16.43 0.29 5.39
CA ALA A 219 16.81 -0.43 6.60
C ALA A 219 16.85 0.51 7.80
N TYR A 220 16.31 0.07 8.93
CA TYR A 220 16.35 0.84 10.18
C TYR A 220 16.77 -0.05 11.35
N PRO A 221 17.79 0.36 12.14
CA PRO A 221 18.76 1.42 11.81
C PRO A 221 19.54 1.11 10.54
N LEU A 222 19.99 2.13 9.81
CA LEU A 222 20.75 1.92 8.59
C LEU A 222 22.14 1.34 8.90
N PRO A 223 22.51 0.13 8.43
CA PRO A 223 23.84 -0.40 8.60
C PRO A 223 24.89 0.44 7.85
N LYS A 224 25.93 0.90 8.53
CA LYS A 224 26.96 1.82 7.98
C LYS A 224 27.58 1.37 6.65
N LYS A 225 27.68 0.05 6.42
CA LYS A 225 28.30 -0.51 5.21
C LYS A 225 27.28 -0.82 4.10
N LEU A 226 25.98 -0.65 4.33
CA LEU A 226 24.96 -0.96 3.33
C LEU A 226 25.03 -0.04 2.09
N PRO A 227 25.28 1.29 2.22
CA PRO A 227 25.41 2.17 1.07
C PRO A 227 26.52 1.80 0.09
N SER A 228 27.58 1.14 0.57
CA SER A 228 28.72 0.68 -0.25
C SER A 228 28.61 -0.79 -0.65
N ALA A 229 27.53 -1.48 -0.31
CA ALA A 229 27.30 -2.85 -0.74
C ALA A 229 27.04 -2.93 -2.25
N LYS A 230 27.46 -4.04 -2.87
CA LYS A 230 27.11 -4.29 -4.28
C LYS A 230 25.60 -4.44 -4.41
N MET A 231 24.99 -3.53 -5.17
CA MET A 231 23.55 -3.57 -5.46
C MET A 231 23.20 -4.71 -6.42
N PRO A 232 21.97 -5.24 -6.34
CA PRO A 232 21.43 -6.15 -7.35
C PRO A 232 21.37 -5.51 -8.74
N GLU A 233 21.17 -6.33 -9.77
CA GLU A 233 21.04 -5.90 -11.16
C GLU A 233 19.97 -4.80 -11.31
N GLY A 234 20.32 -3.72 -12.01
CA GLY A 234 19.44 -2.58 -12.31
C GLY A 234 19.13 -1.65 -11.14
N ALA A 235 19.62 -1.96 -9.93
CA ALA A 235 19.38 -1.18 -8.75
C ALA A 235 20.52 -0.19 -8.47
N ASP A 236 20.13 0.99 -7.96
CA ASP A 236 21.01 2.06 -7.53
C ASP A 236 20.81 2.35 -6.04
N TRP A 237 21.76 3.06 -5.42
CA TRP A 237 21.63 3.56 -4.05
C TRP A 237 21.18 5.01 -4.06
N GLN A 238 20.05 5.29 -3.44
CA GLN A 238 19.56 6.65 -3.17
C GLN A 238 20.17 7.13 -1.86
N SER A 239 20.77 8.32 -1.86
CA SER A 239 21.48 8.86 -0.70
C SER A 239 20.77 10.04 -0.04
N GLU A 240 20.07 10.87 -0.79
CA GLU A 240 19.37 12.05 -0.33
C GLU A 240 18.07 12.29 -1.12
N PRO A 241 17.00 12.78 -0.47
CA PRO A 241 16.85 13.17 0.93
C PRO A 241 16.66 11.99 1.90
N TRP A 242 16.51 10.78 1.39
CA TRP A 242 16.41 9.54 2.17
C TRP A 242 17.43 8.51 1.66
N GLN A 243 17.67 7.46 2.44
CA GLN A 243 18.68 6.45 2.11
C GLN A 243 18.05 5.07 1.91
N GLY A 244 18.35 4.46 0.75
CA GLY A 244 17.85 3.14 0.42
C GLY A 244 18.27 2.68 -0.98
N ALA A 245 18.05 1.41 -1.26
CA ALA A 245 18.20 0.87 -2.61
C ALA A 245 16.96 1.17 -3.44
N VAL A 246 17.12 1.53 -4.70
CA VAL A 246 16.06 1.86 -5.65
C VAL A 246 16.22 1.00 -6.90
N LEU A 247 15.10 0.45 -7.39
CA LEU A 247 14.98 -0.13 -8.72
C LEU A 247 13.87 0.62 -9.46
N LYS A 248 14.20 1.34 -10.53
CA LYS A 248 13.20 2.04 -11.33
C LYS A 248 12.28 1.05 -12.06
N TYR A 249 10.98 1.33 -12.05
CA TYR A 249 9.97 0.47 -12.67
C TYR A 249 10.20 0.29 -14.18
N GLU A 250 10.72 1.32 -14.88
CA GLU A 250 11.05 1.26 -16.30
C GLU A 250 11.99 0.10 -16.66
N LYS A 251 12.87 -0.32 -15.72
CA LYS A 251 13.77 -1.46 -15.93
C LYS A 251 13.01 -2.76 -16.15
N LEU A 252 11.82 -2.89 -15.55
CA LEU A 252 10.97 -4.06 -15.73
C LEU A 252 10.37 -4.10 -17.14
N LEU A 253 10.07 -2.93 -17.73
CA LEU A 253 9.39 -2.85 -19.03
C LEU A 253 10.23 -3.44 -20.18
N THR A 254 11.54 -3.35 -20.05
CA THR A 254 12.50 -3.79 -21.09
C THR A 254 13.21 -5.10 -20.74
N HIS A 255 13.05 -5.60 -19.50
CA HIS A 255 13.73 -6.80 -19.07
C HIS A 255 13.01 -8.07 -19.54
N PRO A 256 13.73 -9.09 -20.09
CA PRO A 256 13.12 -10.32 -20.61
C PRO A 256 12.40 -11.18 -19.53
N GLN A 257 12.70 -10.95 -18.25
CA GLN A 257 12.13 -11.67 -17.11
C GLN A 257 11.87 -10.69 -15.95
N PRO A 258 10.89 -9.78 -16.08
CA PRO A 258 10.69 -8.67 -15.15
C PRO A 258 10.40 -9.13 -13.70
N GLU A 259 9.64 -10.21 -13.51
CA GLU A 259 9.35 -10.73 -12.18
C GLU A 259 10.63 -11.26 -11.48
N LYS A 260 11.54 -11.85 -12.24
CA LYS A 260 12.82 -12.32 -11.69
C LYS A 260 13.75 -11.17 -11.35
N LEU A 261 13.76 -10.10 -12.16
CA LEU A 261 14.51 -8.89 -11.86
C LEU A 261 14.02 -8.28 -10.53
N LEU A 262 12.72 -8.05 -10.39
CA LEU A 262 12.12 -7.51 -9.17
C LEU A 262 12.40 -8.41 -7.96
N LEU A 263 12.15 -9.72 -8.08
CA LEU A 263 12.41 -10.66 -6.98
C LEU A 263 13.90 -10.74 -6.62
N GLY A 264 14.78 -10.61 -7.62
CA GLY A 264 16.23 -10.52 -7.45
C GLY A 264 16.66 -9.27 -6.68
N PHE A 265 16.04 -8.12 -6.99
CA PHE A 265 16.23 -6.88 -6.25
C PHE A 265 15.84 -7.03 -4.78
N LEU A 266 14.61 -7.45 -4.51
CA LEU A 266 14.08 -7.59 -3.14
C LEU A 266 14.94 -8.55 -2.30
N ARG A 267 15.25 -9.73 -2.82
CA ARG A 267 16.07 -10.74 -2.14
C ARG A 267 17.52 -10.31 -1.97
N GLY A 268 18.09 -9.66 -2.98
CA GLY A 268 19.47 -9.22 -2.98
C GLY A 268 19.74 -8.16 -1.91
N VAL A 269 18.87 -7.13 -1.83
CA VAL A 269 18.98 -6.08 -0.81
C VAL A 269 18.72 -6.64 0.59
N GLN A 270 17.67 -7.46 0.76
CA GLN A 270 17.37 -8.11 2.04
C GLN A 270 18.58 -8.92 2.55
N LYS A 271 19.17 -9.74 1.70
CA LYS A 271 20.33 -10.57 2.06
C LYS A 271 21.57 -9.74 2.41
N ALA A 272 21.80 -8.63 1.69
CA ALA A 272 22.91 -7.72 1.97
C ALA A 272 22.75 -7.03 3.31
N ALA A 273 21.57 -6.43 3.58
CA ALA A 273 21.29 -5.74 4.83
C ALA A 273 21.23 -6.68 6.03
N ALA A 274 20.53 -7.82 5.94
CA ALA A 274 20.41 -8.79 7.03
C ALA A 274 21.77 -9.36 7.50
N ARG A 275 22.79 -9.40 6.63
CA ARG A 275 24.16 -9.76 7.02
C ARG A 275 24.88 -8.69 7.81
N LEU A 276 24.49 -7.43 7.63
CA LEU A 276 25.08 -6.26 8.27
C LEU A 276 24.32 -5.84 9.54
N MET A 277 23.07 -6.22 9.64
CA MET A 277 22.20 -6.13 10.81
C MET A 277 22.57 -7.27 11.79
N ARG A 278 23.72 -7.17 12.49
CA ARG A 278 24.21 -8.20 13.43
C ARG A 278 24.72 -7.57 14.71
#